data_ba63f1f21de20b29c1c233e54a060522
#
_entry.id   ba63f1f21de20b29c1c233e54a060522
#
_cell.length_a   1.000
_cell.length_b   1.000
_cell.length_c   1.000
_cell.angle_alpha   90.00
_cell.angle_beta   90.00
_cell.angle_gamma   90.00
#
_symmetry.space_group_name_H-M   'P 1'
#
loop_
_entity.id
_entity.type
_entity.pdbx_description
1 polymer ?
#
loop_
_entity_poly.entity_id
_entity_poly.type
_entity_poly.pdbx_seq_one_letter_code
_entity_poly.pdbx_strand_id
1 'polypeptide(L)'
;MIITIGGLAGSGTTTAAKILSEKLQIPYLSAGEIFRQMAVEKGMDILEFGKFAEGNDEIDLEIDRRQAMLAKDKQDLIVEGRLSAYFVEADLKIWFVAPLDIRTERICMREGKTRDTVKKEIITRGKSEATRYQEIHGIDIGNMEVYDLVINSHSFQPEGIAEIIFKVTEVISCQQ
;
A
#
# COMPACT_ATOMS: atom_id res chain seq x y z
N MET A 1 -8.84 -11.89 11.34
CA MET A 1 -8.98 -11.54 9.89
C MET A 1 -7.81 -10.67 9.45
N ILE A 2 -7.09 -11.09 8.45
CA ILE A 2 -5.99 -10.36 7.83
C ILE A 2 -6.48 -9.70 6.54
N ILE A 3 -6.27 -8.39 6.40
CA ILE A 3 -6.70 -7.61 5.22
C ILE A 3 -5.48 -6.95 4.61
N THR A 4 -5.24 -7.14 3.32
CA THR A 4 -4.22 -6.38 2.60
C THR A 4 -4.84 -5.27 1.77
N ILE A 5 -4.22 -4.08 1.77
CA ILE A 5 -4.66 -2.92 0.99
C ILE A 5 -3.47 -2.40 0.18
N GLY A 6 -3.53 -2.59 -1.12
CA GLY A 6 -2.53 -2.12 -2.07
C GLY A 6 -3.05 -1.01 -2.98
N GLY A 7 -2.12 -0.34 -3.67
CA GLY A 7 -2.45 0.68 -4.66
C GLY A 7 -1.26 1.57 -5.00
N LEU A 8 -1.33 2.24 -6.13
CA LEU A 8 -0.28 3.16 -6.57
C LEU A 8 -0.26 4.44 -5.71
N ALA A 9 0.86 5.16 -5.72
CA ALA A 9 1.02 6.40 -4.97
C ALA A 9 -0.13 7.38 -5.22
N GLY A 10 -0.75 7.90 -4.14
CA GLY A 10 -1.88 8.83 -4.20
C GLY A 10 -3.25 8.18 -4.39
N SER A 11 -3.36 6.84 -4.43
CA SER A 11 -4.65 6.16 -4.53
C SER A 11 -5.49 6.18 -3.24
N GLY A 12 -4.93 6.60 -2.10
CA GLY A 12 -5.67 6.78 -0.84
C GLY A 12 -5.66 5.57 0.10
N THR A 13 -4.80 4.58 -0.16
CA THR A 13 -4.67 3.35 0.64
C THR A 13 -4.46 3.64 2.13
N THR A 14 -3.50 4.48 2.47
CA THR A 14 -3.15 4.82 3.86
C THR A 14 -4.33 5.44 4.63
N THR A 15 -5.06 6.36 4.00
CA THR A 15 -6.21 7.01 4.64
C THR A 15 -7.31 6.00 4.92
N ALA A 16 -7.69 5.21 3.92
CA ALA A 16 -8.73 4.20 4.08
C ALA A 16 -8.34 3.10 5.07
N ALA A 17 -7.07 2.64 5.04
CA ALA A 17 -6.56 1.65 5.98
C ALA A 17 -6.64 2.12 7.44
N LYS A 18 -6.33 3.39 7.72
CA LYS A 18 -6.44 3.96 9.07
C LYS A 18 -7.88 4.05 9.53
N ILE A 19 -8.79 4.57 8.70
CA ILE A 19 -10.22 4.64 9.02
C ILE A 19 -10.78 3.23 9.27
N LEU A 20 -10.42 2.27 8.43
CA LEU A 20 -10.87 0.89 8.59
C LEU A 20 -10.30 0.25 9.87
N SER A 21 -9.04 0.51 10.20
CA SER A 21 -8.40 0.05 11.44
C SER A 21 -9.14 0.56 12.68
N GLU A 22 -9.49 1.85 12.70
CA GLU A 22 -10.29 2.45 13.77
C GLU A 22 -11.69 1.83 13.85
N LYS A 23 -12.33 1.62 12.70
CA LYS A 23 -13.69 1.05 12.62
C LYS A 23 -13.75 -0.40 13.08
N LEU A 24 -12.79 -1.23 12.66
CA LEU A 24 -12.71 -2.64 13.02
C LEU A 24 -12.04 -2.89 14.39
N GLN A 25 -11.40 -1.88 14.99
CA GLN A 25 -10.60 -2.00 16.20
C GLN A 25 -9.45 -3.01 16.05
N ILE A 26 -8.85 -3.11 14.87
CA ILE A 26 -7.73 -4.00 14.58
C ILE A 26 -6.47 -3.21 14.23
N PRO A 27 -5.27 -3.75 14.53
CA PRO A 27 -4.02 -3.06 14.26
C PRO A 27 -3.79 -2.84 12.75
N TYR A 28 -2.97 -1.84 12.44
CA TYR A 28 -2.58 -1.45 11.10
C TYR A 28 -1.05 -1.46 10.98
N LEU A 29 -0.54 -1.97 9.86
CA LEU A 29 0.86 -2.02 9.50
C LEU A 29 1.06 -1.46 8.10
N SER A 30 2.01 -0.54 7.91
CA SER A 30 2.30 0.06 6.62
C SER A 30 3.73 -0.23 6.16
N ALA A 31 3.90 -0.66 4.91
CA ALA A 31 5.21 -0.76 4.25
C ALA A 31 5.96 0.58 4.29
N GLY A 32 5.24 1.70 4.14
CA GLY A 32 5.83 3.02 4.25
C GLY A 32 6.33 3.36 5.67
N GLU A 33 5.73 2.80 6.72
CA GLU A 33 6.22 2.95 8.10
C GLU A 33 7.46 2.10 8.33
N ILE A 34 7.47 0.87 7.83
CA ILE A 34 8.67 0.01 7.85
C ILE A 34 9.84 0.70 7.14
N PHE A 35 9.60 1.26 5.95
CA PHE A 35 10.60 2.00 5.20
C PHE A 35 11.19 3.17 6.00
N ARG A 36 10.35 3.97 6.67
CA ARG A 36 10.81 5.06 7.54
C ARG A 36 11.62 4.56 8.73
N GLN A 37 11.19 3.48 9.36
CA GLN A 37 11.91 2.86 10.46
C GLN A 37 13.30 2.39 10.01
N MET A 38 13.41 1.74 8.84
CA MET A 38 14.69 1.30 8.28
C MET A 38 15.63 2.48 7.97
N ALA A 39 15.07 3.62 7.51
CA ALA A 39 15.84 4.85 7.33
C ALA A 39 16.47 5.33 8.65
N VAL A 40 15.67 5.36 9.72
CA VAL A 40 16.16 5.71 11.07
C VAL A 40 17.21 4.72 11.58
N GLU A 41 17.00 3.43 11.41
CA GLU A 41 17.96 2.37 11.78
C GLU A 41 19.31 2.55 11.06
N LYS A 42 19.30 3.10 9.84
CA LYS A 42 20.50 3.41 9.04
C LYS A 42 21.10 4.81 9.34
N GLY A 43 20.45 5.60 10.19
CA GLY A 43 20.87 6.98 10.47
C GLY A 43 20.73 7.92 9.27
N MET A 44 19.83 7.60 8.34
CA MET A 44 19.58 8.36 7.11
C MET A 44 18.25 9.11 7.21
N ASP A 45 18.16 10.27 6.55
CA ASP A 45 16.84 10.86 6.28
C ASP A 45 16.09 10.08 5.21
N ILE A 46 14.79 10.34 5.06
CA ILE A 46 13.93 9.57 4.15
C ILE A 46 14.30 9.74 2.67
N LEU A 47 14.89 10.88 2.28
CA LEU A 47 15.30 11.13 0.91
C LEU A 47 16.63 10.45 0.59
N GLU A 48 17.56 10.49 1.53
CA GLU A 48 18.84 9.75 1.45
C GLU A 48 18.60 8.25 1.39
N PHE A 49 17.72 7.73 2.27
CA PHE A 49 17.37 6.32 2.28
C PHE A 49 16.60 5.90 1.01
N GLY A 50 15.75 6.77 0.45
CA GLY A 50 15.10 6.54 -0.82
C GLY A 50 16.08 6.33 -1.97
N LYS A 51 17.07 7.20 -2.08
CA LYS A 51 18.16 7.07 -3.08
C LYS A 51 19.01 5.81 -2.86
N PHE A 52 19.30 5.48 -1.61
CA PHE A 52 20.01 4.26 -1.26
C PHE A 52 19.23 3.01 -1.65
N ALA A 53 17.92 3.00 -1.48
CA ALA A 53 17.04 1.90 -1.83
C ALA A 53 16.87 1.73 -3.36
N GLU A 54 16.95 2.81 -4.16
CA GLU A 54 16.84 2.71 -5.63
C GLU A 54 17.93 1.82 -6.28
N GLY A 55 19.07 1.64 -5.61
CA GLY A 55 20.16 0.78 -6.08
C GLY A 55 20.37 -0.47 -5.24
N ASN A 56 19.40 -0.83 -4.37
CA ASN A 56 19.60 -1.91 -3.41
C ASN A 56 18.31 -2.72 -3.19
N ASP A 57 18.17 -3.78 -3.97
CA ASP A 57 16.99 -4.67 -3.94
C ASP A 57 16.76 -5.33 -2.57
N GLU A 58 17.79 -5.46 -1.74
CA GLU A 58 17.68 -5.99 -0.37
C GLU A 58 16.73 -5.16 0.50
N ILE A 59 16.55 -3.87 0.19
CA ILE A 59 15.62 -3.00 0.93
C ILE A 59 14.17 -3.40 0.68
N ASP A 60 13.79 -3.62 -0.58
CA ASP A 60 12.44 -4.08 -0.93
C ASP A 60 12.18 -5.47 -0.33
N LEU A 61 13.13 -6.41 -0.48
CA LEU A 61 13.05 -7.75 0.11
C LEU A 61 12.90 -7.71 1.64
N GLU A 62 13.60 -6.82 2.32
CA GLU A 62 13.52 -6.69 3.78
C GLU A 62 12.17 -6.12 4.23
N ILE A 63 11.61 -5.16 3.50
CA ILE A 63 10.26 -4.63 3.78
C ILE A 63 9.23 -5.75 3.68
N ASP A 64 9.28 -6.54 2.62
CA ASP A 64 8.34 -7.63 2.39
C ASP A 64 8.48 -8.73 3.45
N ARG A 65 9.72 -9.09 3.84
CA ARG A 65 9.98 -10.02 4.95
C ARG A 65 9.43 -9.51 6.26
N ARG A 66 9.65 -8.22 6.60
CA ARG A 66 9.13 -7.62 7.85
C ARG A 66 7.60 -7.62 7.86
N GLN A 67 6.95 -7.29 6.74
CA GLN A 67 5.49 -7.37 6.65
C GLN A 67 4.99 -8.80 6.87
N ALA A 68 5.56 -9.78 6.18
CA ALA A 68 5.19 -11.19 6.30
C ALA A 68 5.41 -11.71 7.73
N MET A 69 6.55 -11.39 8.36
CA MET A 69 6.85 -11.79 9.74
C MET A 69 5.88 -11.17 10.74
N LEU A 70 5.59 -9.88 10.61
CA LEU A 70 4.69 -9.17 11.52
C LEU A 70 3.23 -9.62 11.37
N ALA A 71 2.85 -10.10 10.19
CA ALA A 71 1.51 -10.62 9.94
C ALA A 71 1.32 -12.07 10.40
N LYS A 72 2.38 -12.90 10.36
CA LYS A 72 2.32 -14.35 10.55
C LYS A 72 1.65 -14.80 11.84
N ASP A 73 1.87 -14.08 12.96
CA ASP A 73 1.37 -14.46 14.28
C ASP A 73 0.17 -13.62 14.72
N LYS A 74 -0.44 -12.88 13.80
CA LYS A 74 -1.61 -12.04 14.08
C LYS A 74 -2.89 -12.74 13.64
N GLN A 75 -3.91 -12.64 14.50
CA GLN A 75 -5.26 -13.07 14.16
C GLN A 75 -5.99 -11.99 13.34
N ASP A 76 -5.74 -10.72 13.67
CA ASP A 76 -6.37 -9.58 13.07
C ASP A 76 -5.31 -8.52 12.73
N LEU A 77 -5.25 -8.09 11.46
CA LEU A 77 -4.30 -7.08 11.00
C LEU A 77 -4.73 -6.49 9.66
N ILE A 78 -4.56 -5.18 9.50
CA ILE A 78 -4.56 -4.53 8.18
C ILE A 78 -3.12 -4.28 7.77
N VAL A 79 -2.73 -4.79 6.59
CA VAL A 79 -1.39 -4.59 6.03
C VAL A 79 -1.49 -3.74 4.78
N GLU A 80 -0.92 -2.53 4.82
CA GLU A 80 -0.90 -1.61 3.69
C GLU A 80 0.47 -1.64 3.02
N GLY A 81 0.48 -1.97 1.71
CA GLY A 81 1.67 -1.98 0.89
C GLY A 81 1.38 -2.49 -0.52
N ARG A 82 2.22 -2.11 -1.48
CA ARG A 82 1.99 -2.47 -2.89
C ARG A 82 2.05 -3.95 -3.16
N LEU A 83 2.93 -4.67 -2.48
CA LEU A 83 3.13 -6.10 -2.65
C LEU A 83 2.56 -6.93 -1.50
N SER A 84 1.88 -6.30 -0.53
CA SER A 84 1.34 -7.00 0.64
C SER A 84 0.45 -8.19 0.27
N ALA A 85 -0.36 -8.08 -0.79
CA ALA A 85 -1.24 -9.16 -1.26
C ALA A 85 -0.49 -10.38 -1.79
N TYR A 86 0.79 -10.24 -2.13
CA TYR A 86 1.63 -11.34 -2.63
C TYR A 86 2.40 -12.04 -1.50
N PHE A 87 2.74 -11.33 -0.43
CA PHE A 87 3.61 -11.84 0.64
C PHE A 87 2.89 -12.14 1.94
N VAL A 88 1.65 -11.64 2.10
CA VAL A 88 0.84 -11.87 3.29
C VAL A 88 -0.33 -12.78 2.94
N GLU A 89 -0.48 -13.88 3.69
CA GLU A 89 -1.69 -14.69 3.63
C GLU A 89 -2.82 -13.88 4.25
N ALA A 90 -3.76 -13.44 3.44
CA ALA A 90 -4.85 -12.57 3.84
C ALA A 90 -6.20 -13.16 3.49
N ASP A 91 -7.18 -12.91 4.37
CA ASP A 91 -8.59 -13.27 4.16
C ASP A 91 -9.26 -12.35 3.12
N LEU A 92 -8.72 -11.13 2.92
CA LEU A 92 -9.23 -10.15 1.97
C LEU A 92 -8.09 -9.33 1.37
N LYS A 93 -7.95 -9.39 0.05
CA LYS A 93 -6.93 -8.68 -0.73
C LYS A 93 -7.56 -7.57 -1.56
N ILE A 94 -7.20 -6.33 -1.28
CA ILE A 94 -7.83 -5.14 -1.88
C ILE A 94 -6.81 -4.33 -2.67
N TRP A 95 -7.20 -3.87 -3.86
CA TRP A 95 -6.43 -2.93 -4.65
C TRP A 95 -7.19 -1.63 -4.91
N PHE A 96 -6.53 -0.49 -4.69
CA PHE A 96 -7.09 0.82 -4.98
C PHE A 96 -6.55 1.35 -6.30
N VAL A 97 -7.47 1.76 -7.17
CA VAL A 97 -7.17 2.52 -8.38
C VAL A 97 -7.65 3.96 -8.22
N ALA A 98 -6.98 4.89 -8.89
CA ALA A 98 -7.44 6.25 -9.08
C ALA A 98 -6.76 6.84 -10.32
N PRO A 99 -7.44 7.72 -11.09
CA PRO A 99 -6.84 8.43 -12.22
C PRO A 99 -5.56 9.18 -11.83
N LEU A 100 -4.57 9.22 -12.74
CA LEU A 100 -3.29 9.86 -12.47
C LEU A 100 -3.43 11.31 -12.00
N ASP A 101 -4.34 12.08 -12.59
CA ASP A 101 -4.55 13.48 -12.24
C ASP A 101 -5.08 13.65 -10.81
N ILE A 102 -5.97 12.75 -10.36
CA ILE A 102 -6.49 12.71 -8.98
C ILE A 102 -5.37 12.34 -8.00
N ARG A 103 -4.57 11.34 -8.33
CA ARG A 103 -3.42 10.95 -7.50
C ARG A 103 -2.40 12.08 -7.38
N THR A 104 -2.15 12.78 -8.49
CA THR A 104 -1.29 13.96 -8.53
C THR A 104 -1.81 15.06 -7.60
N GLU A 105 -3.08 15.40 -7.71
CA GLU A 105 -3.71 16.44 -6.87
C GLU A 105 -3.63 16.13 -5.39
N ARG A 106 -3.95 14.90 -4.99
CA ARG A 106 -3.86 14.45 -3.58
C ARG A 106 -2.44 14.58 -3.02
N ILE A 107 -1.43 14.23 -3.82
CA ILE A 107 -0.03 14.35 -3.39
C ILE A 107 0.41 15.82 -3.35
N CYS A 108 0.00 16.66 -4.32
CA CYS A 108 0.27 18.10 -4.28
C CYS A 108 -0.26 18.74 -2.99
N MET A 109 -1.50 18.43 -2.62
CA MET A 109 -2.10 18.94 -1.38
C MET A 109 -1.34 18.50 -0.13
N ARG A 110 -0.85 17.27 -0.11
CA ARG A 110 -0.10 16.70 1.02
C ARG A 110 1.31 17.27 1.15
N GLU A 111 2.00 17.46 0.02
CA GLU A 111 3.44 17.78 0.00
C GLU A 111 3.76 19.23 -0.35
N GLY A 112 2.76 20.03 -0.78
CA GLY A 112 2.97 21.42 -1.17
C GLY A 112 3.80 21.61 -2.43
N LYS A 113 3.96 20.56 -3.25
CA LYS A 113 4.71 20.60 -4.51
C LYS A 113 3.84 21.00 -5.71
N THR A 114 4.47 21.45 -6.80
CA THR A 114 3.76 21.77 -8.03
C THR A 114 3.21 20.51 -8.73
N ARG A 115 2.11 20.67 -9.48
CA ARG A 115 1.45 19.57 -10.19
C ARG A 115 2.38 18.86 -11.17
N ASP A 116 3.17 19.62 -11.93
CA ASP A 116 4.08 19.05 -12.94
C ASP A 116 5.19 18.23 -12.29
N THR A 117 5.74 18.71 -11.18
CA THR A 117 6.76 17.99 -10.40
C THR A 117 6.19 16.67 -9.89
N VAL A 118 5.05 16.71 -9.20
CA VAL A 118 4.42 15.52 -8.63
C VAL A 118 4.02 14.53 -9.71
N LYS A 119 3.46 15.00 -10.83
CA LYS A 119 3.06 14.11 -11.94
C LYS A 119 4.25 13.35 -12.51
N LYS A 120 5.39 14.03 -12.70
CA LYS A 120 6.64 13.39 -13.14
C LYS A 120 7.16 12.38 -12.12
N GLU A 121 7.17 12.74 -10.84
CA GLU A 121 7.59 11.86 -9.73
C GLU A 121 6.74 10.58 -9.68
N ILE A 122 5.41 10.68 -9.77
CA ILE A 122 4.49 9.52 -9.78
C ILE A 122 4.77 8.59 -10.95
N ILE A 123 4.94 9.15 -12.15
CA ILE A 123 5.18 8.35 -13.37
C ILE A 123 6.54 7.65 -13.27
N THR A 124 7.59 8.38 -12.91
CA THR A 124 8.95 7.84 -12.80
C THR A 124 9.01 6.75 -11.75
N ARG A 125 8.46 7.03 -10.57
CA ARG A 125 8.41 6.07 -9.47
C ARG A 125 7.60 4.82 -9.84
N GLY A 126 6.42 4.99 -10.45
CA GLY A 126 5.59 3.86 -10.86
C GLY A 126 6.26 2.94 -11.87
N LYS A 127 7.03 3.49 -12.83
CA LYS A 127 7.82 2.70 -13.77
C LYS A 127 8.96 1.96 -13.07
N SER A 128 9.73 2.66 -12.23
CA SER A 128 10.83 2.07 -11.46
C SER A 128 10.36 0.92 -10.59
N GLU A 129 9.26 1.11 -9.86
CA GLU A 129 8.66 0.06 -9.01
C GLU A 129 8.17 -1.13 -9.82
N ALA A 130 7.46 -0.91 -10.93
CA ALA A 130 6.97 -2.00 -11.79
C ALA A 130 8.14 -2.84 -12.35
N THR A 131 9.22 -2.18 -12.80
CA THR A 131 10.43 -2.87 -13.28
C THR A 131 11.08 -3.70 -12.17
N ARG A 132 11.33 -3.11 -11.01
CA ARG A 132 11.95 -3.81 -9.87
C ARG A 132 11.11 -4.99 -9.39
N TYR A 133 9.81 -4.83 -9.25
CA TYR A 133 8.93 -5.91 -8.79
C TYR A 133 8.90 -7.08 -9.78
N GLN A 134 8.96 -6.78 -11.07
CA GLN A 134 9.10 -7.80 -12.09
C GLN A 134 10.48 -8.50 -12.04
N GLU A 135 11.56 -7.76 -11.87
CA GLU A 135 12.93 -8.30 -11.86
C GLU A 135 13.23 -9.07 -10.57
N ILE A 136 12.84 -8.55 -9.41
CA ILE A 136 13.15 -9.16 -8.10
C ILE A 136 12.23 -10.33 -7.77
N HIS A 137 10.93 -10.19 -8.07
CA HIS A 137 9.90 -11.12 -7.60
C HIS A 137 9.14 -11.84 -8.73
N GLY A 138 9.33 -11.44 -9.99
CA GLY A 138 8.51 -11.93 -11.12
C GLY A 138 7.05 -11.46 -11.05
N ILE A 139 6.77 -10.37 -10.31
CA ILE A 139 5.42 -9.87 -10.07
C ILE A 139 5.07 -8.76 -11.06
N ASP A 140 4.00 -8.98 -11.85
CA ASP A 140 3.34 -7.91 -12.59
C ASP A 140 2.34 -7.19 -11.65
N ILE A 141 2.68 -5.96 -11.27
CA ILE A 141 1.81 -5.13 -10.42
C ILE A 141 0.49 -4.73 -11.11
N GLY A 142 0.39 -4.90 -12.42
CA GLY A 142 -0.82 -4.71 -13.20
C GLY A 142 -1.78 -5.90 -13.15
N ASN A 143 -1.34 -7.06 -12.66
CA ASN A 143 -2.21 -8.23 -12.51
C ASN A 143 -3.22 -8.03 -11.36
N MET A 144 -4.49 -7.91 -11.72
CA MET A 144 -5.58 -7.70 -10.76
C MET A 144 -6.22 -9.02 -10.27
N GLU A 145 -5.86 -10.17 -10.82
CA GLU A 145 -6.44 -11.48 -10.47
C GLU A 145 -6.11 -11.92 -9.03
N VAL A 146 -5.05 -11.37 -8.45
CA VAL A 146 -4.64 -11.65 -7.07
C VAL A 146 -5.56 -10.96 -6.03
N TYR A 147 -6.36 -9.98 -6.44
CA TYR A 147 -7.18 -9.17 -5.56
C TYR A 147 -8.64 -9.60 -5.58
N ASP A 148 -9.24 -9.72 -4.39
CA ASP A 148 -10.66 -10.04 -4.22
C ASP A 148 -11.55 -8.82 -4.50
N LEU A 149 -11.01 -7.59 -4.28
CA LEU A 149 -11.74 -6.36 -4.44
C LEU A 149 -10.86 -5.25 -5.05
N VAL A 150 -11.32 -4.67 -6.16
CA VAL A 150 -10.67 -3.49 -6.77
C VAL A 150 -11.60 -2.29 -6.64
N ILE A 151 -11.13 -1.22 -5.97
CA ILE A 151 -11.92 -0.02 -5.70
C ILE A 151 -11.35 1.19 -6.42
N ASN A 152 -12.18 1.87 -7.23
CA ASN A 152 -11.85 3.20 -7.73
C ASN A 152 -12.07 4.24 -6.61
N SER A 153 -11.01 4.61 -5.92
CA SER A 153 -11.07 5.52 -4.78
C SER A 153 -11.39 6.98 -5.15
N HIS A 154 -11.47 7.31 -6.44
CA HIS A 154 -11.95 8.62 -6.87
C HIS A 154 -13.47 8.76 -6.73
N SER A 155 -14.19 7.66 -6.86
CA SER A 155 -15.66 7.65 -6.89
C SER A 155 -16.31 7.78 -5.51
N PHE A 156 -15.53 7.67 -4.43
CA PHE A 156 -16.05 7.63 -3.07
C PHE A 156 -15.21 8.48 -2.11
N GLN A 157 -15.83 8.98 -1.05
CA GLN A 157 -15.11 9.55 0.09
C GLN A 157 -14.40 8.44 0.89
N PRO A 158 -13.30 8.76 1.61
CA PRO A 158 -12.54 7.75 2.36
C PRO A 158 -13.38 6.94 3.36
N GLU A 159 -14.33 7.59 4.03
CA GLU A 159 -15.27 6.96 4.98
C GLU A 159 -16.20 5.97 4.26
N GLY A 160 -16.67 6.34 3.07
CA GLY A 160 -17.50 5.46 2.23
C GLY A 160 -16.74 4.23 1.74
N ILE A 161 -15.45 4.38 1.43
CA ILE A 161 -14.59 3.25 1.07
C ILE A 161 -14.42 2.32 2.29
N ALA A 162 -14.15 2.86 3.46
CA ALA A 162 -14.02 2.07 4.68
C ALA A 162 -15.33 1.33 5.00
N GLU A 163 -16.50 1.95 4.74
CA GLU A 163 -17.80 1.30 4.91
C GLU A 163 -18.02 0.15 3.93
N ILE A 164 -17.65 0.31 2.66
CA ILE A 164 -17.72 -0.76 1.66
C ILE A 164 -16.86 -1.94 2.10
N ILE A 165 -15.61 -1.68 2.50
CA ILE A 165 -14.69 -2.73 2.93
C ILE A 165 -15.23 -3.41 4.19
N PHE A 166 -15.73 -2.66 5.17
CA PHE A 166 -16.36 -3.20 6.37
C PHE A 166 -17.49 -4.17 6.02
N LYS A 167 -18.37 -3.80 5.08
CA LYS A 167 -19.44 -4.69 4.62
C LYS A 167 -18.91 -5.96 3.95
N VAL A 168 -17.83 -5.87 3.20
CA VAL A 168 -17.18 -7.06 2.60
C VAL A 168 -16.64 -7.98 3.70
N THR A 169 -16.04 -7.44 4.77
CA THR A 169 -15.56 -8.27 5.90
C THR A 169 -16.69 -9.01 6.60
N GLU A 170 -17.86 -8.39 6.76
CA GLU A 170 -19.04 -9.07 7.32
C GLU A 170 -19.49 -10.24 6.44
N VAL A 171 -19.52 -10.04 5.11
CA VAL A 171 -19.90 -11.10 4.15
C VAL A 171 -18.94 -12.30 4.20
N ILE A 172 -17.64 -12.04 4.26
CA ILE A 172 -16.61 -13.10 4.34
C ILE A 172 -16.74 -13.87 5.67
N SER A 173 -16.92 -13.15 6.79
CA SER A 173 -17.07 -13.79 8.11
C SER A 173 -18.32 -14.68 8.22
N CYS A 174 -19.36 -14.43 7.45
CA CYS A 174 -20.56 -15.27 7.40
C CYS A 174 -20.39 -16.55 6.57
N GLN A 175 -19.28 -16.67 5.82
CA GLN A 175 -19.03 -17.84 4.95
C GLN A 175 -18.06 -18.86 5.61
N GLN A 176 -17.45 -18.50 6.72
CA GLN A 176 -16.58 -19.34 7.53
C GLN A 176 -17.36 -19.97 8.68
#